data_91ae15d5b18a54018d54109800c5e71b
#
_entry.id   91ae15d5b18a54018d54109800c5e71b
#
_cell.length_a   1.000
_cell.length_b   1.000
_cell.length_c   1.000
_cell.angle_alpha   90.00
_cell.angle_beta   90.00
_cell.angle_gamma   90.00
#
_symmetry.space_group_name_H-M   'P 1'
#
loop_
_entity.id
_entity.type
_entity.pdbx_description
1 polymer ?
#
loop_
_entity_poly.entity_id
_entity_poly.type
_entity_poly.pdbx_seq_one_letter_code
_entity_poly.pdbx_strand_id
1 'polypeptide(L)'
;MPMNVKLKKKKTEHYVDNKKFLEEMKKYHKKVVSARNRGHRTPRITDYIGECFLKIANHLSYRPNFINYTYKEDMISDGIENCLQYVANFDPEKSNNPFAYFTQIIYYAFIRRIQKEKKQTTIKQKLIMKGGLDEIVRQEGDNTE
;
A
#
# COMPACT_ATOMS: atom_id res chain seq x y z
N MET A 1 3.84 -0.53 -51.27
CA MET A 1 2.68 -0.70 -50.36
C MET A 1 3.11 -0.39 -48.96
N PRO A 2 2.58 0.64 -48.34
CA PRO A 2 2.87 0.85 -46.95
C PRO A 2 2.24 -0.30 -46.19
N MET A 3 3.06 -1.12 -45.59
CA MET A 3 2.58 -2.05 -44.59
C MET A 3 2.15 -1.24 -43.39
N ASN A 4 0.85 -0.97 -43.30
CA ASN A 4 0.24 -0.60 -42.05
C ASN A 4 0.35 -1.81 -41.11
N VAL A 5 1.53 -2.03 -40.61
CA VAL A 5 1.68 -2.78 -39.40
C VAL A 5 1.15 -1.87 -38.29
N LYS A 6 -0.14 -1.92 -38.11
CA LYS A 6 -0.69 -1.53 -36.81
C LYS A 6 0.04 -2.43 -35.82
N LEU A 7 1.10 -1.92 -35.21
CA LEU A 7 1.63 -2.46 -33.97
C LEU A 7 0.41 -2.63 -33.08
N LYS A 8 -0.14 -3.84 -33.05
CA LYS A 8 -1.06 -4.21 -32.00
C LYS A 8 -0.31 -3.89 -30.74
N LYS A 9 -0.66 -2.78 -30.08
CA LYS A 9 -0.26 -2.54 -28.71
C LYS A 9 -0.50 -3.89 -28.05
N LYS A 10 0.56 -4.60 -27.67
CA LYS A 10 0.42 -5.78 -26.84
C LYS A 10 -0.57 -5.35 -25.77
N LYS A 11 -1.75 -5.93 -25.74
CA LYS A 11 -2.63 -5.78 -24.61
C LYS A 11 -1.75 -6.19 -23.45
N THR A 12 -1.25 -5.21 -22.70
CA THR A 12 -0.61 -5.46 -21.42
C THR A 12 -1.64 -6.27 -20.67
N GLU A 13 -1.39 -7.57 -20.54
CA GLU A 13 -2.24 -8.42 -19.73
C GLU A 13 -2.26 -7.72 -18.38
N HIS A 14 -3.41 -7.14 -18.05
CA HIS A 14 -3.59 -6.55 -16.76
C HIS A 14 -3.44 -7.68 -15.73
N TYR A 15 -2.47 -7.56 -14.84
CA TYR A 15 -2.21 -8.53 -13.78
C TYR A 15 -3.41 -8.74 -12.86
N VAL A 16 -4.37 -7.83 -12.90
CA VAL A 16 -5.69 -7.95 -12.24
C VAL A 16 -6.77 -7.76 -13.30
N ASP A 17 -7.67 -8.74 -13.40
CA ASP A 17 -8.88 -8.63 -14.20
C ASP A 17 -9.90 -7.77 -13.44
N ASN A 18 -9.99 -6.49 -13.82
CA ASN A 18 -10.85 -5.53 -13.12
C ASN A 18 -12.34 -5.87 -13.21
N LYS A 19 -12.76 -6.50 -14.30
CA LYS A 19 -14.14 -6.95 -14.46
C LYS A 19 -14.51 -8.04 -13.45
N LYS A 20 -13.65 -9.05 -13.34
CA LYS A 20 -13.81 -10.11 -12.35
C LYS A 20 -13.68 -9.59 -10.93
N PHE A 21 -12.77 -8.67 -10.70
CA PHE A 21 -12.59 -8.00 -9.41
C PHE A 21 -13.87 -7.27 -8.99
N LEU A 22 -14.49 -6.54 -9.90
CA LEU A 22 -15.77 -5.87 -9.63
C LEU A 22 -16.88 -6.87 -9.31
N GLU A 23 -16.99 -7.97 -10.04
CA GLU A 23 -17.97 -9.02 -9.76
C GLU A 23 -17.78 -9.62 -8.35
N GLU A 24 -16.55 -9.91 -7.97
CA GLU A 24 -16.24 -10.42 -6.64
C GLU A 24 -16.51 -9.38 -5.54
N MET A 25 -16.23 -8.11 -5.81
CA MET A 25 -16.55 -7.01 -4.88
C MET A 25 -18.06 -6.82 -4.72
N LYS A 26 -18.83 -6.99 -5.78
CA LYS A 26 -20.31 -6.97 -5.69
C LYS A 26 -20.83 -8.08 -4.79
N LYS A 27 -20.32 -9.29 -4.93
CA LYS A 27 -20.68 -10.43 -4.07
C LYS A 27 -20.31 -10.16 -2.61
N TYR A 28 -19.11 -9.64 -2.40
CA TYR A 28 -18.63 -9.32 -1.06
C TYR A 28 -19.47 -8.20 -0.41
N HIS A 29 -19.81 -7.17 -1.15
CA HIS A 29 -20.65 -6.06 -0.67
C HIS A 29 -22.02 -6.55 -0.20
N LYS A 30 -22.65 -7.47 -0.92
CA LYS A 30 -23.92 -8.09 -0.49
C LYS A 30 -23.77 -8.78 0.86
N LYS A 31 -22.68 -9.51 1.08
CA LYS A 31 -22.38 -10.15 2.36
C LYS A 31 -22.18 -9.13 3.49
N VAL A 32 -21.50 -8.02 3.20
CA VAL A 32 -21.27 -6.94 4.16
C VAL A 32 -22.60 -6.30 4.57
N VAL A 33 -23.46 -5.97 3.62
CA VAL A 33 -24.77 -5.37 3.89
C VAL A 33 -25.64 -6.33 4.72
N SER A 34 -25.66 -7.61 4.35
CA SER A 34 -26.39 -8.64 5.11
C SER A 34 -25.88 -8.76 6.55
N ALA A 35 -24.56 -8.76 6.73
CA ALA A 35 -23.96 -8.84 8.05
C ALA A 35 -24.29 -7.61 8.91
N ARG A 36 -24.26 -6.40 8.33
CA ARG A 36 -24.65 -5.16 9.03
C ARG A 36 -26.10 -5.20 9.47
N ASN A 37 -27.01 -5.64 8.61
CA ASN A 37 -28.43 -5.72 8.89
C ASN A 37 -28.75 -6.72 10.02
N ARG A 38 -27.91 -7.73 10.18
CA ARG A 38 -28.05 -8.76 11.22
C ARG A 38 -27.25 -8.48 12.48
N GLY A 39 -26.48 -7.38 12.53
CA GLY A 39 -25.60 -7.07 13.64
C GLY A 39 -24.40 -8.02 13.77
N HIS A 40 -24.02 -8.68 12.68
CA HIS A 40 -22.86 -9.57 12.63
C HIS A 40 -21.58 -8.80 12.30
N ARG A 41 -20.44 -9.43 12.58
CA ARG A 41 -19.12 -8.89 12.21
C ARG A 41 -18.99 -8.82 10.69
N THR A 42 -18.13 -7.90 10.23
CA THR A 42 -17.75 -7.80 8.82
C THR A 42 -17.18 -9.14 8.34
N PRO A 43 -17.73 -9.72 7.26
CA PRO A 43 -17.24 -10.99 6.75
C PRO A 43 -15.81 -10.89 6.22
N ARG A 44 -15.07 -11.99 6.27
CA ARG A 44 -13.74 -12.08 5.68
C ARG A 44 -13.82 -11.94 4.17
N ILE A 45 -12.77 -11.34 3.58
CA ILE A 45 -12.61 -11.30 2.13
C ILE A 45 -12.35 -12.72 1.60
N THR A 46 -12.66 -12.90 0.32
CA THR A 46 -12.31 -14.13 -0.41
C THR A 46 -10.81 -14.14 -0.72
N ASP A 47 -10.27 -15.32 -0.99
CA ASP A 47 -8.87 -15.47 -1.42
C ASP A 47 -8.59 -14.67 -2.68
N TYR A 48 -9.54 -14.61 -3.61
CA TYR A 48 -9.41 -13.83 -4.84
C TYR A 48 -9.20 -12.33 -4.57
N ILE A 49 -9.99 -11.76 -3.68
CA ILE A 49 -9.86 -10.33 -3.31
C ILE A 49 -8.50 -10.09 -2.64
N GLY A 50 -8.09 -10.97 -1.74
CA GLY A 50 -6.77 -10.90 -1.10
C GLY A 50 -5.61 -10.99 -2.10
N GLU A 51 -5.71 -11.86 -3.08
CA GLU A 51 -4.73 -11.97 -4.17
C GLU A 51 -4.67 -10.70 -5.02
N CYS A 52 -5.82 -10.08 -5.28
CA CYS A 52 -5.86 -8.79 -5.99
C CYS A 52 -5.10 -7.71 -5.23
N PHE A 53 -5.29 -7.60 -3.93
CA PHE A 53 -4.57 -6.64 -3.09
C PHE A 53 -3.07 -6.89 -3.13
N LEU A 54 -2.65 -8.14 -3.00
CA LEU A 54 -1.24 -8.53 -3.05
C LEU A 54 -0.61 -8.20 -4.41
N LYS A 55 -1.29 -8.51 -5.49
CA LYS A 55 -0.82 -8.21 -6.85
C LYS A 55 -0.65 -6.71 -7.08
N ILE A 56 -1.63 -5.92 -6.65
CA ILE A 56 -1.57 -4.46 -6.78
C ILE A 56 -0.39 -3.91 -5.96
N ALA A 57 -0.25 -4.33 -4.72
CA ALA A 57 0.82 -3.87 -3.85
C ALA A 57 2.21 -4.25 -4.39
N ASN A 58 2.38 -5.48 -4.84
CA ASN A 58 3.63 -5.94 -5.44
C ASN A 58 3.99 -5.14 -6.69
N HIS A 59 3.06 -4.97 -7.63
CA HIS A 59 3.32 -4.20 -8.85
C HIS A 59 3.64 -2.75 -8.56
N LEU A 60 2.92 -2.12 -7.64
CA LEU A 60 3.17 -0.74 -7.26
C LEU A 60 4.56 -0.56 -6.63
N SER A 61 5.01 -1.54 -5.84
CA SER A 61 6.31 -1.52 -5.18
C SER A 61 7.51 -1.53 -6.14
N TYR A 62 7.32 -1.99 -7.37
CA TYR A 62 8.36 -2.00 -8.42
C TYR A 62 8.40 -0.72 -9.25
N ARG A 63 7.47 0.20 -9.05
CA ARG A 63 7.51 1.49 -9.74
C ARG A 63 8.72 2.32 -9.31
N PRO A 64 9.27 3.18 -10.21
CA PRO A 64 10.47 3.97 -9.88
C PRO A 64 10.36 4.80 -8.60
N ASN A 65 9.16 5.24 -8.26
CA ASN A 65 8.90 6.01 -7.04
C ASN A 65 9.12 5.20 -5.76
N PHE A 66 9.08 3.87 -5.82
CA PHE A 66 9.05 3.00 -4.65
C PHE A 66 10.13 1.92 -4.63
N ILE A 67 10.76 1.63 -5.78
CA ILE A 67 11.63 0.46 -5.94
C ILE A 67 12.89 0.49 -5.06
N ASN A 68 13.40 1.68 -4.72
CA ASN A 68 14.69 1.83 -4.04
C ASN A 68 14.61 1.85 -2.51
N TYR A 69 13.43 1.66 -1.93
CA TYR A 69 13.29 1.65 -0.49
C TYR A 69 13.59 0.27 0.10
N THR A 70 14.39 0.23 1.16
CA THR A 70 14.81 -1.00 1.85
C THR A 70 13.67 -1.65 2.65
N TYR A 71 12.66 -0.87 3.02
CA TYR A 71 11.49 -1.31 3.76
C TYR A 71 10.28 -1.62 2.86
N LYS A 72 10.54 -2.13 1.67
CA LYS A 72 9.54 -2.48 0.67
C LYS A 72 8.49 -3.48 1.19
N GLU A 73 8.91 -4.48 1.95
CA GLU A 73 7.99 -5.47 2.53
C GLU A 73 7.04 -4.85 3.54
N ASP A 74 7.53 -3.91 4.35
CA ASP A 74 6.69 -3.15 5.28
C ASP A 74 5.68 -2.27 4.54
N MET A 75 6.09 -1.67 3.43
CA MET A 75 5.18 -0.89 2.57
C MET A 75 4.06 -1.77 2.03
N ILE A 76 4.38 -2.95 1.50
CA ILE A 76 3.40 -3.91 0.97
C ILE A 76 2.43 -4.35 2.08
N SER A 77 2.94 -4.70 3.24
CA SER A 77 2.12 -5.08 4.40
C SER A 77 1.16 -3.97 4.82
N ASP A 78 1.63 -2.74 4.88
CA ASP A 78 0.79 -1.58 5.20
C ASP A 78 -0.30 -1.37 4.15
N GLY A 79 0.03 -1.52 2.88
CA GLY A 79 -0.92 -1.39 1.78
C GLY A 79 -2.04 -2.42 1.85
N ILE A 80 -1.70 -3.66 2.08
CA ILE A 80 -2.66 -4.76 2.22
C ILE A 80 -3.52 -4.56 3.48
N GLU A 81 -2.92 -4.21 4.60
CA GLU A 81 -3.63 -3.93 5.85
C GLU A 81 -4.65 -2.81 5.68
N ASN A 82 -4.29 -1.73 5.01
CA ASN A 82 -5.22 -0.63 4.72
C ASN A 82 -6.34 -1.06 3.77
N CYS A 83 -6.06 -1.88 2.77
CA CYS A 83 -7.11 -2.46 1.94
C CYS A 83 -8.09 -3.29 2.75
N LEU A 84 -7.61 -4.13 3.65
CA LEU A 84 -8.46 -4.94 4.54
C LEU A 84 -9.32 -4.07 5.45
N GLN A 85 -8.77 -2.95 5.92
CA GLN A 85 -9.48 -2.00 6.78
C GLN A 85 -10.64 -1.32 6.05
N TYR A 86 -10.46 -1.01 4.76
CA TYR A 86 -11.42 -0.22 3.98
C TYR A 86 -12.24 -1.04 2.98
N VAL A 87 -11.99 -2.33 2.84
CA VAL A 87 -12.67 -3.17 1.84
C VAL A 87 -14.20 -3.15 1.97
N ALA A 88 -14.71 -3.11 3.19
CA ALA A 88 -16.15 -3.06 3.44
C ALA A 88 -16.79 -1.73 3.05
N ASN A 89 -16.00 -0.68 2.87
CA ASN A 89 -16.49 0.66 2.49
C ASN A 89 -16.61 0.84 0.97
N PHE A 90 -16.07 -0.10 0.19
CA PHE A 90 -16.23 -0.05 -1.26
C PHE A 90 -17.69 -0.27 -1.64
N ASP A 91 -18.28 0.70 -2.33
CA ASP A 91 -19.65 0.65 -2.79
C ASP A 91 -19.69 0.45 -4.32
N PRO A 92 -20.07 -0.75 -4.79
CA PRO A 92 -20.13 -1.03 -6.23
C PRO A 92 -21.17 -0.19 -6.99
N GLU A 93 -22.12 0.41 -6.30
CA GLU A 93 -23.10 1.31 -6.91
C GLU A 93 -22.50 2.70 -7.19
N LYS A 94 -21.51 3.11 -6.40
CA LYS A 94 -20.83 4.41 -6.56
C LYS A 94 -19.59 4.34 -7.43
N SER A 95 -18.92 3.18 -7.49
CA SER A 95 -17.70 2.98 -8.26
C SER A 95 -17.74 1.64 -8.97
N ASN A 96 -17.35 1.64 -10.23
CA ASN A 96 -17.22 0.43 -11.04
C ASN A 96 -15.74 0.02 -11.24
N ASN A 97 -14.81 0.69 -10.55
CA ASN A 97 -13.38 0.47 -10.74
C ASN A 97 -12.69 0.16 -9.40
N PRO A 98 -12.81 -1.09 -8.91
CA PRO A 98 -12.14 -1.47 -7.66
C PRO A 98 -10.62 -1.41 -7.77
N PHE A 99 -10.06 -1.70 -8.94
CA PHE A 99 -8.63 -1.61 -9.16
C PHE A 99 -8.08 -0.22 -8.83
N ALA A 100 -8.69 0.83 -9.37
CA ALA A 100 -8.29 2.21 -9.10
C ALA A 100 -8.50 2.59 -7.62
N TYR A 101 -9.61 2.17 -7.05
CA TYR A 101 -9.95 2.44 -5.65
C TYR A 101 -8.90 1.86 -4.68
N PHE A 102 -8.57 0.59 -4.82
CA PHE A 102 -7.61 -0.07 -3.92
C PHE A 102 -6.16 0.30 -4.24
N THR A 103 -5.83 0.58 -5.50
CA THR A 103 -4.51 1.10 -5.88
C THR A 103 -4.24 2.44 -5.18
N GLN A 104 -5.22 3.32 -5.11
CA GLN A 104 -5.11 4.60 -4.42
C GLN A 104 -4.87 4.40 -2.91
N ILE A 105 -5.58 3.49 -2.27
CA ILE A 105 -5.39 3.16 -0.86
C ILE A 105 -3.96 2.67 -0.60
N ILE A 106 -3.46 1.78 -1.44
CA ILE A 106 -2.10 1.22 -1.33
C ILE A 106 -1.05 2.30 -1.57
N TYR A 107 -1.23 3.12 -2.60
CA TYR A 107 -0.35 4.24 -2.91
C TYR A 107 -0.17 5.17 -1.71
N TYR A 108 -1.26 5.60 -1.09
CA TYR A 108 -1.17 6.47 0.08
C TYR A 108 -0.59 5.77 1.30
N ALA A 109 -0.81 4.46 1.46
CA ALA A 109 -0.15 3.68 2.50
C ALA A 109 1.36 3.68 2.33
N PHE A 110 1.85 3.52 1.11
CA PHE A 110 3.28 3.59 0.78
C PHE A 110 3.87 4.96 1.10
N ILE A 111 3.19 6.03 0.71
CA ILE A 111 3.62 7.41 1.01
C ILE A 111 3.70 7.64 2.52
N ARG A 112 2.72 7.20 3.29
CA ARG A 112 2.74 7.33 4.76
C ARG A 112 3.89 6.57 5.39
N ARG A 113 4.19 5.36 4.91
CA ARG A 113 5.33 4.57 5.40
C ARG A 113 6.65 5.28 5.11
N ILE A 114 6.82 5.80 3.91
CA ILE A 114 8.03 6.56 3.53
C ILE A 114 8.21 7.78 4.44
N GLN A 115 7.15 8.53 4.68
CA GLN A 115 7.19 9.70 5.57
C GLN A 115 7.54 9.31 7.01
N LYS A 116 6.96 8.22 7.51
CA LYS A 116 7.25 7.68 8.84
C LYS A 116 8.71 7.27 8.98
N GLU A 117 9.25 6.54 8.00
CA GLU A 117 10.64 6.08 7.99
C GLU A 117 11.63 7.26 7.91
N LYS A 118 11.35 8.25 7.08
CA LYS A 118 12.16 9.47 6.98
C LYS A 118 12.18 10.24 8.31
N LYS A 119 11.04 10.37 8.96
CA LYS A 119 10.92 11.02 10.26
C LYS A 119 11.70 10.26 11.33
N GLN A 120 11.60 8.94 11.38
CA GLN A 120 12.36 8.10 12.32
C GLN A 120 13.86 8.19 12.08
N THR A 121 14.31 8.20 10.83
CA THR A 121 15.71 8.37 10.48
C THR A 121 16.23 9.71 10.96
N THR A 122 15.50 10.79 10.76
CA THR A 122 15.86 12.14 11.23
C THR A 122 15.95 12.17 12.75
N ILE A 123 15.03 11.56 13.47
CA ILE A 123 15.03 11.48 14.95
C ILE A 123 16.27 10.72 15.43
N LYS A 124 16.54 9.55 14.82
CA LYS A 124 17.73 8.73 15.16
C LYS A 124 19.03 9.51 14.93
N GLN A 125 19.15 10.22 13.81
CA GLN A 125 20.32 11.05 13.50
C GLN A 125 20.51 12.16 14.54
N LYS A 126 19.44 12.85 14.93
CA LYS A 126 19.49 13.88 15.97
C LYS A 126 19.90 13.31 17.33
N LEU A 127 19.40 12.14 17.70
CA LEU A 127 19.78 11.47 18.95
C LEU A 127 21.22 11.02 18.94
N ILE A 128 21.72 10.49 17.83
CA ILE A 128 23.13 10.11 17.67
C ILE A 128 24.03 11.34 17.77
N MET A 129 23.70 12.43 17.09
CA MET A 129 24.44 13.68 17.16
C MET A 129 24.45 14.25 18.56
N LYS A 130 23.32 14.23 19.27
CA LYS A 130 23.21 14.67 20.67
C LYS A 130 24.05 13.79 21.59
N GLY A 131 23.96 12.47 21.44
CA GLY A 131 24.77 11.52 22.23
C GLY A 131 26.26 11.71 22.03
N GLY A 132 26.70 11.92 20.78
CA GLY A 132 28.08 12.22 20.46
C GLY A 132 28.56 13.54 21.07
N LEU A 133 27.73 14.58 21.01
CA LEU A 133 28.04 15.87 21.64
C LEU A 133 28.13 15.75 23.16
N ASP A 134 27.18 15.06 23.81
CA ASP A 134 27.19 14.84 25.24
C ASP A 134 28.45 14.07 25.70
N GLU A 135 28.91 13.11 24.91
CA GLU A 135 30.15 12.37 25.19
C GLU A 135 31.39 13.26 25.07
N ILE A 136 31.48 14.10 24.04
CA ILE A 136 32.58 15.08 23.87
C ILE A 136 32.61 16.05 25.05
N VAL A 137 31.50 16.61 25.44
CA VAL A 137 31.37 17.51 26.61
C VAL A 137 31.81 16.82 27.88
N ARG A 138 31.47 15.57 28.08
CA ARG A 138 31.87 14.77 29.25
C ARG A 138 33.40 14.55 29.27
N GLN A 139 33.99 14.20 28.13
CA GLN A 139 35.45 14.01 28.03
C GLN A 139 36.21 15.30 28.28
N GLU A 140 35.77 16.44 27.76
CA GLU A 140 36.38 17.74 28.02
C GLU A 140 36.21 18.18 29.47
N GLY A 141 35.09 17.86 30.11
CA GLY A 141 34.88 18.11 31.53
C GLY A 141 35.81 17.32 32.43
N ASP A 142 36.18 16.10 32.05
CA ASP A 142 37.14 15.24 32.80
C ASP A 142 38.59 15.69 32.63
N ASN A 143 38.91 16.47 31.60
CA ASN A 143 40.26 16.97 31.31
C ASN A 143 40.56 18.37 31.89
N THR A 144 39.61 18.95 32.61
CA THR A 144 39.74 20.30 33.19
C THR A 144 40.13 20.34 34.67
N GLU A 145 40.64 19.26 35.21
CA GLU A 145 41.27 19.31 36.55
C GLU A 145 42.70 19.82 36.48
#